data_3e1cd94e32b0f020ec6fb0897157f296
#
_entry.id   3e1cd94e32b0f020ec6fb0897157f296
#
_cell.length_a   1.000
_cell.length_b   1.000
_cell.length_c   1.000
_cell.angle_alpha   90.00
_cell.angle_beta   90.00
_cell.angle_gamma   90.00
#
_symmetry.space_group_name_H-M   'P 1'
#
loop_
_entity.id
_entity.type
_entity.pdbx_description
1 polymer ?
#
loop_
_entity_poly.entity_id
_entity_poly.type
_entity_poly.pdbx_seq_one_letter_code
_entity_poly.pdbx_strand_id
1 'polypeptide(L)'
;TRAEFVALLLRVNPQEGGTATFPDVPATHWAAQAIGAAAAQGWIGGYPDGTFRPENGLTRAEACAVLNRMLGRTGDSAQANKLMTLGLFADVPASHWAATTIAEAAVQHTPVDNGSGETWTGVDLTQMTFQAGVHQVDGQLYYVDRDGNLAVNQVVGAYTAGSDGALVQTATSYHLSYVPYISQIDNIYAWVGCEAVSTLMGLQAKGYATDVSVKYFLDNLPRHSSNPEKGFVGSPYVPDTSKRTRTTIYPAKLAEYSNSYCNGDVVCADFRGASITDLQRELLAGNCVVAYMTLWWEAPYYRYYNIEGTTQRLVSNNHAVLVYGYDPERGYLISDPYNYYNRGEVYQYWENAQTFERIWNERQTGMVIR
;
A
#
# COMPACT_ATOMS: atom_id res chain seq x y z
N THR A 1 27.09 -1.64 -17.84
CA THR A 1 27.24 -0.18 -18.04
C THR A 1 26.32 0.32 -19.18
N ARG A 2 26.10 1.63 -19.23
CA ARG A 2 25.33 2.29 -20.33
C ARG A 2 26.01 2.07 -21.69
N ALA A 3 27.34 2.14 -21.74
CA ALA A 3 28.11 1.89 -22.95
C ALA A 3 27.99 0.46 -23.46
N GLU A 4 28.09 -0.52 -22.58
CA GLU A 4 27.92 -1.95 -22.94
C GLU A 4 26.53 -2.23 -23.49
N PHE A 5 25.50 -1.67 -22.85
CA PHE A 5 24.11 -1.84 -23.28
C PHE A 5 23.90 -1.29 -24.70
N VAL A 6 24.36 -0.07 -24.98
CA VAL A 6 24.27 0.51 -26.32
C VAL A 6 25.06 -0.28 -27.35
N ALA A 7 26.26 -0.74 -27.01
CA ALA A 7 27.05 -1.57 -27.90
C ALA A 7 26.35 -2.92 -28.22
N LEU A 8 25.66 -3.50 -27.24
CA LEU A 8 24.83 -4.71 -27.45
C LEU A 8 23.65 -4.44 -28.37
N LEU A 9 22.94 -3.32 -28.20
CA LEU A 9 21.81 -2.96 -29.06
C LEU A 9 22.24 -2.80 -30.54
N LEU A 10 23.38 -2.18 -30.77
CA LEU A 10 23.91 -2.00 -32.14
C LEU A 10 24.35 -3.34 -32.78
N ARG A 11 24.66 -4.35 -31.99
CA ARG A 11 24.88 -5.72 -32.51
C ARG A 11 23.61 -6.42 -32.92
N VAL A 12 22.52 -6.16 -32.18
CA VAL A 12 21.19 -6.74 -32.48
C VAL A 12 20.52 -6.01 -33.65
N ASN A 13 20.66 -4.69 -33.70
CA ASN A 13 20.09 -3.83 -34.74
C ASN A 13 21.20 -2.88 -35.28
N PRO A 14 22.05 -3.36 -36.20
CA PRO A 14 23.18 -2.58 -36.72
C PRO A 14 22.73 -1.28 -37.39
N GLN A 15 23.36 -0.19 -37.01
CA GLN A 15 23.17 1.14 -37.61
C GLN A 15 24.53 1.69 -38.03
N GLU A 16 24.55 2.32 -39.18
CA GLU A 16 25.76 3.01 -39.71
C GLU A 16 25.71 4.52 -39.37
N GLY A 17 26.87 5.10 -39.20
CA GLY A 17 27.04 6.53 -39.02
C GLY A 17 26.90 7.02 -37.57
N GLY A 18 27.16 8.31 -37.40
CA GLY A 18 27.11 9.02 -36.11
C GLY A 18 28.47 9.11 -35.41
N THR A 19 28.80 10.30 -34.97
CA THR A 19 29.89 10.55 -34.02
C THR A 19 29.30 10.89 -32.68
N ALA A 20 29.92 10.40 -31.60
CA ALA A 20 29.46 10.73 -30.25
C ALA A 20 29.58 12.25 -30.02
N THR A 21 28.51 12.86 -29.55
CA THR A 21 28.46 14.32 -29.29
C THR A 21 28.48 14.66 -27.81
N PHE A 22 28.80 13.67 -26.95
CA PHE A 22 28.84 13.87 -25.52
C PHE A 22 30.25 14.20 -25.03
N PRO A 23 30.41 15.21 -24.16
CA PRO A 23 31.74 15.70 -23.73
C PRO A 23 32.56 14.67 -22.97
N ASP A 24 31.88 13.69 -22.34
CA ASP A 24 32.48 12.60 -21.57
C ASP A 24 32.68 11.30 -22.39
N VAL A 25 32.45 11.34 -23.71
CA VAL A 25 32.69 10.23 -24.64
C VAL A 25 33.67 10.68 -25.72
N PRO A 26 34.97 10.65 -25.45
CA PRO A 26 35.98 11.02 -26.45
C PRO A 26 35.98 10.02 -27.63
N ALA A 27 36.39 10.48 -28.79
CA ALA A 27 36.43 9.64 -30.01
C ALA A 27 37.26 8.35 -29.85
N THR A 28 38.20 8.36 -28.89
CA THR A 28 39.03 7.19 -28.52
C THR A 28 38.32 6.19 -27.59
N HIS A 29 37.15 6.54 -27.07
CA HIS A 29 36.38 5.61 -26.22
C HIS A 29 35.91 4.42 -27.04
N TRP A 30 36.08 3.21 -26.51
CA TRP A 30 35.79 1.95 -27.21
C TRP A 30 34.35 1.86 -27.77
N ALA A 31 33.39 2.49 -27.10
CA ALA A 31 31.96 2.51 -27.51
C ALA A 31 31.56 3.80 -28.25
N ALA A 32 32.51 4.73 -28.57
CA ALA A 32 32.18 6.04 -29.13
C ALA A 32 31.34 5.94 -30.42
N GLN A 33 31.68 5.02 -31.30
CA GLN A 33 30.94 4.79 -32.55
C GLN A 33 29.51 4.28 -32.27
N ALA A 34 29.37 3.32 -31.36
CA ALA A 34 28.06 2.75 -30.98
C ALA A 34 27.16 3.81 -30.33
N ILE A 35 27.71 4.58 -29.38
CA ILE A 35 26.99 5.67 -28.72
C ILE A 35 26.57 6.75 -29.74
N GLY A 36 27.48 7.14 -30.65
CA GLY A 36 27.18 8.10 -31.70
C GLY A 36 26.07 7.62 -32.66
N ALA A 37 26.13 6.35 -33.10
CA ALA A 37 25.12 5.78 -33.97
C ALA A 37 23.74 5.72 -33.28
N ALA A 38 23.68 5.23 -32.03
CA ALA A 38 22.43 5.17 -31.27
C ALA A 38 21.84 6.56 -30.96
N ALA A 39 22.69 7.57 -30.72
CA ALA A 39 22.26 8.95 -30.52
C ALA A 39 21.69 9.55 -31.82
N ALA A 40 22.32 9.29 -32.96
CA ALA A 40 21.86 9.74 -34.29
C ALA A 40 20.46 9.14 -34.63
N GLN A 41 20.18 7.94 -34.19
CA GLN A 41 18.85 7.29 -34.32
C GLN A 41 17.82 7.78 -33.28
N GLY A 42 18.23 8.65 -32.33
CA GLY A 42 17.35 9.09 -31.26
C GLY A 42 17.04 8.03 -30.19
N TRP A 43 17.73 6.88 -30.20
CA TRP A 43 17.48 5.81 -29.22
C TRP A 43 17.96 6.18 -27.83
N ILE A 44 19.06 6.93 -27.76
CA ILE A 44 19.64 7.40 -26.51
C ILE A 44 19.76 8.92 -26.47
N GLY A 45 19.77 9.47 -25.27
CA GLY A 45 20.08 10.87 -24.97
C GLY A 45 21.09 10.97 -23.85
N GLY A 46 21.66 12.17 -23.65
CA GLY A 46 22.46 12.50 -22.48
C GLY A 46 21.60 12.87 -21.27
N TYR A 47 22.28 13.08 -20.14
CA TYR A 47 21.68 13.69 -18.95
C TYR A 47 21.49 15.22 -19.16
N PRO A 48 20.72 15.90 -18.30
CA PRO A 48 20.50 17.35 -18.43
C PRO A 48 21.78 18.21 -18.42
N ASP A 49 22.88 17.67 -17.87
CA ASP A 49 24.19 18.29 -17.89
C ASP A 49 24.97 18.10 -19.21
N GLY A 50 24.35 17.42 -20.18
CA GLY A 50 24.92 17.12 -21.48
C GLY A 50 25.84 15.90 -21.52
N THR A 51 26.11 15.24 -20.41
CA THR A 51 26.95 14.02 -20.34
C THR A 51 26.16 12.77 -20.71
N PHE A 52 26.88 11.74 -21.18
CA PHE A 52 26.29 10.39 -21.42
C PHE A 52 26.52 9.42 -20.26
N ARG A 53 27.63 9.54 -19.55
CA ARG A 53 28.07 8.69 -18.44
C ARG A 53 28.22 7.23 -18.85
N PRO A 54 29.14 6.91 -19.77
CA PRO A 54 29.24 5.59 -20.40
C PRO A 54 29.50 4.45 -19.41
N GLU A 55 30.23 4.70 -18.33
CA GLU A 55 30.63 3.70 -17.34
C GLU A 55 29.59 3.54 -16.20
N ASN A 56 28.54 4.37 -16.16
CA ASN A 56 27.51 4.23 -15.15
C ASN A 56 26.65 2.98 -15.38
N GLY A 57 26.15 2.40 -14.29
CA GLY A 57 25.11 1.37 -14.34
C GLY A 57 23.84 1.90 -15.01
N LEU A 58 23.18 1.05 -15.79
CA LEU A 58 21.89 1.34 -16.43
C LEU A 58 20.75 0.91 -15.50
N THR A 59 19.80 1.79 -15.29
CA THR A 59 18.57 1.42 -14.54
C THR A 59 17.59 0.70 -15.46
N ARG A 60 16.63 -0.06 -14.87
CA ARG A 60 15.52 -0.70 -15.59
C ARG A 60 14.74 0.34 -16.43
N ALA A 61 14.43 1.48 -15.82
CA ALA A 61 13.71 2.56 -16.48
C ALA A 61 14.43 3.10 -17.73
N GLU A 62 15.74 3.31 -17.64
CA GLU A 62 16.55 3.75 -18.78
C GLU A 62 16.64 2.67 -19.86
N ALA A 63 16.77 1.40 -19.48
CA ALA A 63 16.79 0.28 -20.42
C ALA A 63 15.49 0.20 -21.23
N CYS A 64 14.32 0.23 -20.55
CA CYS A 64 13.02 0.24 -21.19
C CYS A 64 12.85 1.43 -22.15
N ALA A 65 13.30 2.63 -21.73
CA ALA A 65 13.20 3.83 -22.56
C ALA A 65 14.01 3.72 -23.86
N VAL A 66 15.20 3.16 -23.81
CA VAL A 66 16.05 2.95 -24.98
C VAL A 66 15.45 1.88 -25.89
N LEU A 67 15.00 0.75 -25.33
CA LEU A 67 14.38 -0.34 -26.11
C LEU A 67 13.13 0.12 -26.83
N ASN A 68 12.22 0.83 -26.15
CA ASN A 68 10.98 1.31 -26.76
C ASN A 68 11.28 2.30 -27.90
N ARG A 69 12.24 3.24 -27.74
CA ARG A 69 12.65 4.14 -28.82
C ARG A 69 13.23 3.37 -29.99
N MET A 70 14.08 2.37 -29.75
CA MET A 70 14.65 1.53 -30.78
C MET A 70 13.57 0.76 -31.57
N LEU A 71 12.51 0.34 -30.88
CA LEU A 71 11.39 -0.40 -31.48
C LEU A 71 10.28 0.50 -32.03
N GLY A 72 10.39 1.83 -31.88
CA GLY A 72 9.38 2.80 -32.29
C GLY A 72 8.10 2.76 -31.48
N ARG A 73 8.17 2.31 -30.20
CA ARG A 73 7.01 2.14 -29.31
C ARG A 73 6.88 3.32 -28.37
N THR A 74 5.68 3.84 -28.21
CA THR A 74 5.41 5.03 -27.37
C THR A 74 4.64 4.72 -26.10
N GLY A 75 3.85 3.65 -26.11
CA GLY A 75 3.03 3.18 -25.03
C GLY A 75 1.69 3.92 -24.86
N ASP A 76 0.74 3.25 -24.22
CA ASP A 76 -0.55 3.82 -23.83
C ASP A 76 -0.48 4.39 -22.42
N SER A 77 -0.48 5.72 -22.30
CA SER A 77 -0.33 6.38 -21.01
C SER A 77 -1.53 6.18 -20.08
N ALA A 78 -2.74 6.03 -20.61
CA ALA A 78 -3.95 5.80 -19.81
C ALA A 78 -3.94 4.39 -19.20
N GLN A 79 -3.64 3.38 -20.03
CA GLN A 79 -3.51 2.01 -19.56
C GLN A 79 -2.33 1.86 -18.58
N ALA A 80 -1.18 2.46 -18.89
CA ALA A 80 -0.04 2.45 -18.00
C ALA A 80 -0.38 3.08 -16.63
N ASN A 81 -1.07 4.24 -16.61
CA ASN A 81 -1.53 4.88 -15.37
C ASN A 81 -2.43 3.95 -14.56
N LYS A 82 -3.39 3.28 -15.21
CA LYS A 82 -4.27 2.31 -14.56
C LYS A 82 -3.46 1.18 -13.91
N LEU A 83 -2.59 0.52 -14.67
CA LEU A 83 -1.81 -0.63 -14.20
C LEU A 83 -0.86 -0.26 -13.06
N MET A 84 -0.17 0.89 -13.15
CA MET A 84 0.72 1.36 -12.09
C MET A 84 -0.04 1.78 -10.83
N THR A 85 -1.23 2.37 -10.97
CA THR A 85 -2.09 2.73 -9.83
C THR A 85 -2.66 1.48 -9.14
N LEU A 86 -2.92 0.41 -9.89
CA LEU A 86 -3.28 -0.90 -9.33
C LEU A 86 -2.08 -1.60 -8.64
N GLY A 87 -0.88 -1.06 -8.78
CA GLY A 87 0.32 -1.58 -8.12
C GLY A 87 0.98 -2.74 -8.87
N LEU A 88 1.01 -2.70 -10.21
CA LEU A 88 1.69 -3.71 -11.05
C LEU A 88 3.17 -3.86 -10.65
N PHE A 89 3.84 -2.77 -10.28
CA PHE A 89 5.19 -2.77 -9.75
C PHE A 89 5.25 -1.96 -8.45
N ALA A 90 5.71 -2.58 -7.37
CA ALA A 90 5.80 -1.94 -6.05
C ALA A 90 6.78 -0.75 -6.01
N ASP A 91 7.78 -0.73 -6.90
CA ASP A 91 8.83 0.29 -6.97
C ASP A 91 8.62 1.32 -8.09
N VAL A 92 7.49 1.25 -8.83
CA VAL A 92 7.17 2.17 -9.94
C VAL A 92 5.77 2.75 -9.74
N PRO A 93 5.63 3.85 -8.97
CA PRO A 93 4.35 4.51 -8.84
C PRO A 93 3.91 5.15 -10.18
N ALA A 94 2.62 5.38 -10.36
CA ALA A 94 2.07 6.02 -11.57
C ALA A 94 2.71 7.39 -11.89
N SER A 95 3.19 8.10 -10.87
CA SER A 95 3.93 9.37 -11.02
C SER A 95 5.38 9.22 -11.46
N HIS A 96 5.91 8.00 -11.57
CA HIS A 96 7.29 7.77 -11.99
C HIS A 96 7.47 8.20 -13.45
N TRP A 97 8.57 8.92 -13.78
CA TRP A 97 8.82 9.47 -15.13
C TRP A 97 8.81 8.41 -16.24
N ALA A 98 9.15 7.17 -15.94
CA ALA A 98 9.19 6.05 -16.87
C ALA A 98 8.01 5.08 -16.70
N ALA A 99 6.94 5.45 -16.01
CA ALA A 99 5.82 4.55 -15.76
C ALA A 99 5.25 3.96 -17.04
N THR A 100 4.87 4.80 -18.02
CA THR A 100 4.38 4.37 -19.33
C THR A 100 5.42 3.51 -20.09
N THR A 101 6.68 3.93 -20.05
CA THR A 101 7.78 3.24 -20.73
C THR A 101 8.04 1.84 -20.17
N ILE A 102 7.98 1.68 -18.84
CA ILE A 102 8.16 0.38 -18.18
C ILE A 102 6.95 -0.52 -18.44
N ALA A 103 5.73 0.03 -18.36
CA ALA A 103 4.52 -0.71 -18.65
C ALA A 103 4.51 -1.24 -20.10
N GLU A 104 4.87 -0.37 -21.07
CA GLU A 104 5.00 -0.73 -22.47
C GLU A 104 5.95 -1.90 -22.71
N ALA A 105 7.09 -1.92 -22.03
CA ALA A 105 8.09 -2.96 -22.16
C ALA A 105 7.72 -4.28 -21.43
N ALA A 106 6.82 -4.23 -20.44
CA ALA A 106 6.54 -5.34 -19.54
C ALA A 106 5.18 -6.01 -19.76
N VAL A 107 4.21 -5.29 -20.30
CA VAL A 107 2.82 -5.75 -20.43
C VAL A 107 2.58 -6.34 -21.82
N GLN A 108 2.02 -7.53 -21.87
CA GLN A 108 1.59 -8.12 -23.15
C GLN A 108 0.33 -7.40 -23.65
N HIS A 109 0.41 -6.85 -24.87
CA HIS A 109 -0.68 -6.13 -25.52
C HIS A 109 -0.49 -6.11 -27.04
N THR A 110 -1.51 -5.67 -27.76
CA THR A 110 -1.44 -5.37 -29.18
C THR A 110 -1.46 -3.85 -29.36
N PRO A 111 -0.37 -3.23 -29.85
CA PRO A 111 -0.32 -1.79 -30.09
C PRO A 111 -1.19 -1.40 -31.28
N VAL A 112 -1.91 -0.30 -31.16
CA VAL A 112 -2.69 0.33 -32.22
C VAL A 112 -2.28 1.80 -32.34
N ASP A 113 -1.68 2.16 -33.46
CA ASP A 113 -1.35 3.57 -33.75
C ASP A 113 -2.64 4.34 -34.09
N ASN A 114 -2.91 5.40 -33.35
CA ASN A 114 -4.07 6.27 -33.55
C ASN A 114 -3.71 7.62 -34.22
N GLY A 115 -2.49 7.76 -34.76
CA GLY A 115 -1.98 8.97 -35.41
C GLY A 115 -1.51 10.06 -34.45
N SER A 116 -1.76 9.95 -33.13
CA SER A 116 -1.26 10.85 -32.08
C SER A 116 -0.44 10.12 -31.03
N GLY A 117 -0.33 8.82 -31.13
CA GLY A 117 0.38 7.94 -30.21
C GLY A 117 -0.10 6.50 -30.35
N GLU A 118 0.17 5.71 -29.33
CA GLU A 118 -0.18 4.30 -29.27
C GLU A 118 -1.30 4.09 -28.24
N THR A 119 -2.25 3.21 -28.58
CA THR A 119 -3.24 2.65 -27.65
C THR A 119 -3.09 1.14 -27.62
N TRP A 120 -3.48 0.51 -26.50
CA TRP A 120 -3.34 -0.92 -26.32
C TRP A 120 -4.68 -1.65 -26.42
N THR A 121 -4.65 -2.78 -27.10
CA THR A 121 -5.75 -3.76 -27.12
C THR A 121 -5.23 -5.11 -26.66
N GLY A 122 -6.15 -6.00 -26.24
CA GLY A 122 -5.78 -7.35 -25.81
C GLY A 122 -5.01 -7.43 -24.47
N VAL A 123 -5.08 -6.39 -23.65
CA VAL A 123 -4.52 -6.44 -22.29
C VAL A 123 -5.40 -7.33 -21.42
N ASP A 124 -4.85 -8.44 -20.94
CA ASP A 124 -5.55 -9.33 -20.01
C ASP A 124 -5.15 -9.08 -18.57
N LEU A 125 -5.96 -8.31 -17.86
CA LEU A 125 -5.73 -7.94 -16.45
C LEU A 125 -5.78 -9.16 -15.51
N THR A 126 -6.41 -10.26 -15.90
CA THR A 126 -6.53 -11.47 -15.07
C THR A 126 -5.23 -12.27 -14.99
N GLN A 127 -4.29 -12.01 -15.89
CA GLN A 127 -2.95 -12.64 -15.90
C GLN A 127 -1.89 -11.83 -15.14
N MET A 128 -2.30 -10.74 -14.50
CA MET A 128 -1.39 -9.83 -13.79
C MET A 128 -1.63 -9.92 -12.28
N THR A 129 -0.57 -9.68 -11.53
CA THR A 129 -0.65 -9.57 -10.05
C THR A 129 -0.47 -8.12 -9.66
N PHE A 130 -1.39 -7.61 -8.84
CA PHE A 130 -1.44 -6.22 -8.41
C PHE A 130 -1.31 -6.11 -6.88
N GLN A 131 -1.23 -4.88 -6.38
CA GLN A 131 -1.25 -4.64 -4.93
C GLN A 131 -2.68 -4.79 -4.39
N ALA A 132 -2.86 -5.63 -3.36
CA ALA A 132 -4.16 -5.84 -2.74
C ALA A 132 -4.80 -4.55 -2.18
N GLY A 133 -6.10 -4.40 -2.36
CA GLY A 133 -6.91 -3.31 -1.81
C GLY A 133 -7.85 -2.66 -2.79
N VAL A 134 -8.49 -1.57 -2.32
CA VAL A 134 -9.33 -0.70 -3.14
C VAL A 134 -8.45 0.38 -3.78
N HIS A 135 -8.51 0.50 -5.09
CA HIS A 135 -7.75 1.48 -5.87
C HIS A 135 -8.70 2.43 -6.59
N GLN A 136 -8.29 3.68 -6.76
CA GLN A 136 -9.03 4.65 -7.57
C GLN A 136 -8.16 5.11 -8.73
N VAL A 137 -8.68 4.93 -9.96
CA VAL A 137 -8.04 5.37 -11.20
C VAL A 137 -9.05 6.22 -11.96
N ASP A 138 -8.72 7.46 -12.24
CA ASP A 138 -9.56 8.41 -13.00
C ASP A 138 -11.02 8.48 -12.49
N GLY A 139 -11.18 8.43 -11.16
CA GLY A 139 -12.48 8.47 -10.49
C GLY A 139 -13.19 7.12 -10.38
N GLN A 140 -12.77 6.08 -11.10
CA GLN A 140 -13.32 4.75 -11.06
C GLN A 140 -12.63 3.90 -9.99
N LEU A 141 -13.40 3.09 -9.24
CA LEU A 141 -12.87 2.18 -8.23
C LEU A 141 -12.61 0.78 -8.82
N TYR A 142 -11.59 0.12 -8.28
CA TYR A 142 -11.17 -1.24 -8.58
C TYR A 142 -10.83 -1.95 -7.28
N TYR A 143 -11.02 -3.26 -7.22
CA TYR A 143 -10.61 -4.07 -6.07
C TYR A 143 -9.64 -5.16 -6.52
N VAL A 144 -8.54 -5.27 -5.80
CA VAL A 144 -7.57 -6.33 -5.95
C VAL A 144 -7.62 -7.18 -4.66
N ASP A 145 -7.77 -8.48 -4.84
CA ASP A 145 -7.83 -9.41 -3.71
C ASP A 145 -6.43 -9.61 -3.08
N ARG A 146 -6.39 -10.37 -2.00
CA ARG A 146 -5.15 -10.69 -1.26
C ARG A 146 -4.10 -11.43 -2.10
N ASP A 147 -4.54 -12.17 -3.10
CA ASP A 147 -3.67 -12.95 -3.99
C ASP A 147 -3.13 -12.09 -5.15
N GLY A 148 -3.51 -10.80 -5.18
CA GLY A 148 -3.11 -9.85 -6.20
C GLY A 148 -3.96 -9.91 -7.46
N ASN A 149 -5.11 -10.60 -7.45
CA ASN A 149 -5.98 -10.69 -8.61
C ASN A 149 -6.98 -9.55 -8.64
N LEU A 150 -7.13 -8.91 -9.80
CA LEU A 150 -8.18 -7.92 -10.01
C LEU A 150 -9.56 -8.62 -9.98
N ALA A 151 -10.48 -8.10 -9.19
CA ALA A 151 -11.86 -8.56 -9.18
C ALA A 151 -12.55 -8.22 -10.51
N VAL A 152 -13.08 -9.25 -11.20
CA VAL A 152 -13.84 -9.10 -12.43
C VAL A 152 -15.08 -9.98 -12.38
N ASN A 153 -16.23 -9.49 -12.88
CA ASN A 153 -17.50 -10.21 -12.91
C ASN A 153 -17.90 -10.88 -11.58
N GLN A 154 -17.64 -10.21 -10.45
CA GLN A 154 -17.91 -10.76 -9.13
C GLN A 154 -18.39 -9.69 -8.14
N VAL A 155 -19.00 -10.14 -7.05
CA VAL A 155 -19.43 -9.28 -5.94
C VAL A 155 -18.26 -9.10 -4.97
N VAL A 156 -18.02 -7.87 -4.54
CA VAL A 156 -17.00 -7.46 -3.56
C VAL A 156 -17.68 -6.60 -2.50
N GLY A 157 -18.12 -7.20 -1.41
CA GLY A 157 -18.84 -6.51 -0.36
C GLY A 157 -20.11 -5.80 -0.88
N ALA A 158 -20.15 -4.49 -0.78
CA ALA A 158 -21.22 -3.62 -1.28
C ALA A 158 -21.06 -3.23 -2.75
N TYR A 159 -20.12 -3.82 -3.48
CA TYR A 159 -19.84 -3.52 -4.88
C TYR A 159 -20.04 -4.74 -5.76
N THR A 160 -20.21 -4.49 -7.06
CA THR A 160 -20.09 -5.50 -8.12
C THR A 160 -19.02 -5.04 -9.11
N ALA A 161 -18.04 -5.89 -9.36
CA ALA A 161 -17.01 -5.67 -10.39
C ALA A 161 -17.55 -6.05 -11.76
N GLY A 162 -17.38 -5.20 -12.76
CA GLY A 162 -17.67 -5.48 -14.16
C GLY A 162 -16.61 -6.37 -14.83
N SER A 163 -16.77 -6.65 -16.11
CA SER A 163 -15.80 -7.41 -16.90
C SER A 163 -14.45 -6.70 -17.07
N ASP A 164 -14.42 -5.40 -16.92
CA ASP A 164 -13.22 -4.54 -16.94
C ASP A 164 -12.63 -4.29 -15.56
N GLY A 165 -13.20 -4.92 -14.52
CA GLY A 165 -12.84 -4.75 -13.12
C GLY A 165 -13.37 -3.49 -12.45
N ALA A 166 -14.06 -2.61 -13.18
CA ALA A 166 -14.64 -1.40 -12.60
C ALA A 166 -15.73 -1.76 -11.57
N LEU A 167 -15.64 -1.17 -10.37
CA LEU A 167 -16.60 -1.39 -9.30
C LEU A 167 -17.81 -0.47 -9.46
N VAL A 168 -19.00 -1.05 -9.39
CA VAL A 168 -20.26 -0.33 -9.24
C VAL A 168 -20.78 -0.62 -7.84
N GLN A 169 -21.10 0.42 -7.09
CA GLN A 169 -21.70 0.27 -5.76
C GLN A 169 -23.14 -0.22 -5.88
N THR A 170 -23.43 -1.34 -5.21
CA THR A 170 -24.76 -2.00 -5.26
C THR A 170 -25.49 -1.96 -3.92
N ALA A 171 -24.78 -1.62 -2.83
CA ALA A 171 -25.35 -1.36 -1.52
C ALA A 171 -24.68 -0.17 -0.84
N THR A 172 -25.38 0.53 0.05
CA THR A 172 -24.84 1.68 0.81
C THR A 172 -24.18 1.28 2.13
N SER A 173 -24.38 0.03 2.55
CA SER A 173 -23.85 -0.50 3.80
C SER A 173 -23.25 -1.89 3.60
N TYR A 174 -22.26 -2.23 4.40
CA TYR A 174 -21.70 -3.56 4.47
C TYR A 174 -21.01 -3.80 5.83
N HIS A 175 -21.06 -5.02 6.31
CA HIS A 175 -20.27 -5.46 7.45
C HIS A 175 -19.92 -6.94 7.33
N LEU A 176 -18.81 -7.35 7.94
CA LEU A 176 -18.48 -8.76 8.07
C LEU A 176 -19.57 -9.46 8.90
N SER A 177 -20.01 -10.62 8.44
CA SER A 177 -21.08 -11.39 9.10
C SER A 177 -20.68 -11.92 10.47
N TYR A 178 -19.38 -12.10 10.69
CA TYR A 178 -18.84 -12.61 11.95
C TYR A 178 -17.43 -12.04 12.19
N VAL A 179 -17.22 -11.58 13.42
CA VAL A 179 -15.91 -11.21 13.96
C VAL A 179 -15.82 -11.85 15.35
N PRO A 180 -14.82 -12.71 15.62
CA PRO A 180 -14.62 -13.26 16.95
C PRO A 180 -14.30 -12.14 17.92
N TYR A 181 -14.94 -12.12 19.08
CA TYR A 181 -14.66 -11.13 20.10
C TYR A 181 -13.55 -11.60 21.05
N ILE A 182 -12.55 -10.76 21.26
CA ILE A 182 -11.48 -11.00 22.21
C ILE A 182 -11.37 -9.78 23.13
N SER A 183 -11.57 -9.99 24.44
CA SER A 183 -11.34 -8.96 25.44
C SER A 183 -9.85 -8.87 25.77
N GLN A 184 -9.32 -7.64 25.81
CA GLN A 184 -7.96 -7.38 26.33
C GLN A 184 -7.93 -7.40 27.88
N ILE A 185 -9.09 -7.37 28.54
CA ILE A 185 -9.21 -7.29 29.99
C ILE A 185 -9.53 -8.65 30.61
N ASP A 186 -10.47 -9.39 30.05
CA ASP A 186 -10.93 -10.66 30.62
C ASP A 186 -9.82 -11.72 30.53
N ASN A 187 -9.40 -12.23 31.69
CA ASN A 187 -8.38 -13.29 31.85
C ASN A 187 -6.97 -12.98 31.34
N ILE A 188 -6.75 -11.86 30.65
CA ILE A 188 -5.46 -11.52 29.99
C ILE A 188 -4.81 -10.31 30.66
N TYR A 189 -5.63 -9.33 31.08
CA TYR A 189 -5.18 -8.07 31.69
C TYR A 189 -4.14 -7.30 30.84
N ALA A 190 -4.35 -7.29 29.52
CA ALA A 190 -3.51 -6.52 28.59
C ALA A 190 -3.98 -5.05 28.51
N TRP A 191 -3.79 -4.30 29.58
CA TRP A 191 -4.30 -2.94 29.80
C TRP A 191 -4.03 -1.96 28.66
N VAL A 192 -2.96 -2.17 27.90
CA VAL A 192 -2.52 -1.31 26.79
C VAL A 192 -2.23 -2.10 25.51
N GLY A 193 -2.90 -3.25 25.35
CA GLY A 193 -2.74 -4.16 24.21
C GLY A 193 -3.78 -4.01 23.11
N CYS A 194 -4.57 -2.92 23.11
CA CYS A 194 -5.73 -2.74 22.23
C CYS A 194 -5.41 -2.90 20.74
N GLU A 195 -4.28 -2.36 20.27
CA GLU A 195 -3.86 -2.45 18.87
C GLU A 195 -3.69 -3.92 18.44
N ALA A 196 -2.99 -4.69 19.24
CA ALA A 196 -2.70 -6.09 18.93
C ALA A 196 -3.95 -6.99 19.06
N VAL A 197 -4.79 -6.75 20.09
CA VAL A 197 -6.02 -7.52 20.29
C VAL A 197 -7.02 -7.25 19.16
N SER A 198 -7.22 -5.98 18.79
CA SER A 198 -8.04 -5.59 17.64
C SER A 198 -7.53 -6.23 16.35
N THR A 199 -6.21 -6.27 16.18
CA THR A 199 -5.59 -6.93 15.02
C THR A 199 -5.89 -8.41 14.97
N LEU A 200 -5.72 -9.13 16.08
CA LEU A 200 -5.99 -10.58 16.13
C LEU A 200 -7.45 -10.88 15.81
N MET A 201 -8.40 -10.10 16.33
CA MET A 201 -9.82 -10.23 15.97
C MET A 201 -10.04 -10.08 14.45
N GLY A 202 -9.40 -9.09 13.85
CA GLY A 202 -9.50 -8.86 12.40
C GLY A 202 -8.86 -9.97 11.57
N LEU A 203 -7.69 -10.45 11.95
CA LEU A 203 -7.04 -11.60 11.29
C LEU A 203 -7.91 -12.84 11.36
N GLN A 204 -8.44 -13.17 12.53
CA GLN A 204 -9.32 -14.34 12.70
C GLN A 204 -10.63 -14.20 11.93
N ALA A 205 -11.19 -12.99 11.83
CA ALA A 205 -12.37 -12.73 11.00
C ALA A 205 -12.10 -12.95 9.51
N LYS A 206 -10.86 -12.78 9.07
CA LYS A 206 -10.42 -13.02 7.68
C LYS A 206 -9.87 -14.45 7.46
N GLY A 207 -9.92 -15.32 8.48
CA GLY A 207 -9.49 -16.71 8.41
C GLY A 207 -8.02 -16.95 8.68
N TYR A 208 -7.27 -15.95 9.14
CA TYR A 208 -5.87 -16.05 9.52
C TYR A 208 -5.69 -16.18 11.03
N ALA A 209 -4.56 -16.70 11.47
CA ALA A 209 -4.21 -16.82 12.90
C ALA A 209 -5.31 -17.45 13.79
N THR A 210 -6.13 -18.33 13.22
CA THR A 210 -7.30 -18.93 13.91
C THR A 210 -6.94 -19.85 15.08
N ASP A 211 -5.74 -20.37 15.10
CA ASP A 211 -5.12 -21.18 16.14
C ASP A 211 -4.22 -20.39 17.10
N VAL A 212 -4.04 -19.09 16.85
CA VAL A 212 -3.17 -18.21 17.64
C VAL A 212 -3.93 -17.66 18.84
N SER A 213 -3.46 -17.97 20.05
CA SER A 213 -4.03 -17.37 21.26
C SER A 213 -3.61 -15.90 21.39
N VAL A 214 -4.50 -15.10 21.99
CA VAL A 214 -4.22 -13.68 22.23
C VAL A 214 -2.98 -13.46 23.10
N LYS A 215 -2.75 -14.35 24.09
CA LYS A 215 -1.54 -14.27 24.92
C LYS A 215 -0.28 -14.49 24.08
N TYR A 216 -0.28 -15.52 23.24
CA TYR A 216 0.86 -15.80 22.35
C TYR A 216 1.12 -14.62 21.39
N PHE A 217 0.07 -14.05 20.80
CA PHE A 217 0.20 -12.90 19.90
C PHE A 217 0.78 -11.67 20.59
N LEU A 218 0.35 -11.37 21.84
CA LEU A 218 0.86 -10.28 22.65
C LEU A 218 2.31 -10.47 23.14
N ASP A 219 2.66 -11.70 23.52
CA ASP A 219 3.99 -12.03 24.04
C ASP A 219 5.07 -11.94 22.96
N ASN A 220 4.72 -12.24 21.72
CA ASN A 220 5.63 -12.22 20.58
C ASN A 220 5.65 -10.89 19.79
N LEU A 221 4.94 -9.86 20.24
CA LEU A 221 5.03 -8.53 19.62
C LEU A 221 6.49 -8.07 19.54
N PRO A 222 6.95 -7.53 18.40
CA PRO A 222 8.28 -6.93 18.30
C PRO A 222 8.37 -5.79 19.32
N ARG A 223 9.48 -5.71 20.04
CA ARG A 223 9.69 -4.73 21.12
C ARG A 223 10.71 -3.68 20.73
N HIS A 224 10.46 -2.45 21.20
CA HIS A 224 11.43 -1.38 21.12
C HIS A 224 11.43 -0.53 22.39
N SER A 225 12.56 0.07 22.75
CA SER A 225 12.74 0.80 24.01
C SER A 225 11.94 2.12 24.04
N SER A 226 11.76 2.79 22.90
CA SER A 226 11.12 4.12 22.84
C SER A 226 10.38 4.43 21.54
N ASN A 227 10.66 3.74 20.43
CA ASN A 227 10.10 4.07 19.10
C ASN A 227 9.01 3.09 18.65
N PRO A 228 7.74 3.51 18.63
CA PRO A 228 6.63 2.65 18.20
C PRO A 228 6.62 2.30 16.70
N GLU A 229 7.41 2.98 15.87
CA GLU A 229 7.62 2.60 14.46
C GLU A 229 8.50 1.35 14.32
N LYS A 230 9.26 1.01 15.36
CA LYS A 230 10.20 -0.12 15.34
C LYS A 230 9.72 -1.31 16.16
N GLY A 231 8.70 -1.13 16.99
CA GLY A 231 8.14 -2.20 17.83
C GLY A 231 7.26 -1.65 18.95
N PHE A 232 6.60 -2.55 19.66
CA PHE A 232 5.78 -2.18 20.81
C PHE A 232 6.65 -1.60 21.93
N VAL A 233 6.34 -0.39 22.36
CA VAL A 233 7.06 0.30 23.42
C VAL A 233 6.40 -0.02 24.77
N GLY A 234 7.20 -0.43 25.74
CA GLY A 234 6.71 -0.85 27.06
C GLY A 234 6.16 -2.28 27.09
N SER A 235 5.13 -2.52 27.89
CA SER A 235 4.46 -3.82 28.04
C SER A 235 2.97 -3.71 27.71
N PRO A 236 2.36 -4.62 26.95
CA PRO A 236 0.92 -4.60 26.72
C PRO A 236 0.11 -4.88 27.99
N TYR A 237 0.73 -5.46 29.02
CA TYR A 237 0.08 -5.84 30.27
C TYR A 237 0.15 -4.78 31.37
N VAL A 238 1.12 -3.86 31.29
CA VAL A 238 1.38 -2.87 32.34
C VAL A 238 1.33 -1.46 31.77
N PRO A 239 0.33 -0.66 32.12
CA PRO A 239 0.28 0.73 31.69
C PRO A 239 1.40 1.54 32.32
N ASP A 240 2.03 2.43 31.55
CA ASP A 240 2.95 3.43 32.10
C ASP A 240 2.14 4.52 32.81
N THR A 241 2.01 4.38 34.13
CA THR A 241 1.31 5.35 34.98
C THR A 241 2.04 6.70 35.07
N SER A 242 3.36 6.71 34.80
CA SER A 242 4.15 7.96 34.75
C SER A 242 3.80 8.80 33.52
N LYS A 243 3.20 8.18 32.49
CA LYS A 243 2.85 8.75 31.19
C LYS A 243 4.04 9.39 30.46
N ARG A 244 5.26 8.88 30.74
CA ARG A 244 6.50 9.31 30.09
C ARG A 244 6.83 8.48 28.87
N THR A 245 6.38 7.23 28.83
CA THR A 245 6.58 6.29 27.75
C THR A 245 5.37 6.29 26.83
N ARG A 246 5.60 6.31 25.53
CA ARG A 246 4.55 6.15 24.52
C ARG A 246 4.28 4.65 24.32
N THR A 247 3.50 4.06 25.22
CA THR A 247 3.16 2.62 25.17
C THR A 247 2.18 2.36 24.05
N THR A 248 2.66 1.84 22.93
CA THR A 248 1.92 1.53 21.70
C THR A 248 2.84 0.86 20.69
N ILE A 249 2.28 0.35 19.60
CA ILE A 249 2.97 -0.01 18.34
C ILE A 249 2.24 0.70 17.20
N TYR A 250 2.98 1.17 16.19
CA TYR A 250 2.36 1.89 15.08
C TYR A 250 1.99 0.99 13.91
N PRO A 251 1.03 1.44 13.04
CA PRO A 251 0.40 0.60 12.03
C PRO A 251 1.36 -0.13 11.10
N ALA A 252 2.41 0.52 10.60
CA ALA A 252 3.36 -0.12 9.69
C ALA A 252 4.07 -1.33 10.33
N LYS A 253 4.56 -1.16 11.57
CA LYS A 253 5.25 -2.25 12.27
C LYS A 253 4.28 -3.34 12.75
N LEU A 254 3.07 -2.95 13.11
CA LEU A 254 2.01 -3.89 13.45
C LEU A 254 1.59 -4.71 12.23
N ALA A 255 1.47 -4.10 11.05
CA ALA A 255 1.16 -4.77 9.80
C ALA A 255 2.27 -5.79 9.41
N GLU A 256 3.53 -5.39 9.48
CA GLU A 256 4.67 -6.29 9.25
C GLU A 256 4.62 -7.52 10.17
N TYR A 257 4.41 -7.30 11.46
CA TYR A 257 4.27 -8.38 12.43
C TYR A 257 3.07 -9.28 12.13
N SER A 258 1.92 -8.70 11.82
CA SER A 258 0.67 -9.40 11.58
C SER A 258 0.72 -10.26 10.33
N ASN A 259 1.36 -9.79 9.27
CA ASN A 259 1.55 -10.54 8.03
C ASN A 259 2.38 -11.83 8.23
N SER A 260 3.21 -11.91 9.29
CA SER A 260 3.92 -13.17 9.61
C SER A 260 2.99 -14.31 10.03
N TYR A 261 1.73 -14.02 10.34
CA TYR A 261 0.68 -15.00 10.67
C TYR A 261 -0.30 -15.29 9.51
N CYS A 262 0.01 -14.77 8.32
CA CYS A 262 -0.91 -14.83 7.17
C CYS A 262 -0.45 -15.82 6.09
N ASN A 263 0.30 -16.86 6.44
CA ASN A 263 0.71 -17.97 5.55
C ASN A 263 1.49 -17.52 4.29
N GLY A 264 2.13 -16.37 4.35
CA GLY A 264 2.86 -15.76 3.23
C GLY A 264 2.10 -14.66 2.49
N ASP A 265 0.81 -14.49 2.78
CA ASP A 265 -0.01 -13.43 2.20
C ASP A 265 0.30 -12.07 2.88
N VAL A 266 0.18 -10.98 2.12
CA VAL A 266 0.32 -9.61 2.63
C VAL A 266 -1.06 -8.98 2.70
N VAL A 267 -1.77 -9.23 3.80
CA VAL A 267 -3.16 -8.78 4.02
C VAL A 267 -3.25 -7.52 4.88
N CYS A 268 -2.27 -7.30 5.74
CA CYS A 268 -2.21 -6.12 6.61
C CYS A 268 -1.35 -5.04 5.98
N ALA A 269 -1.86 -3.82 5.95
CA ALA A 269 -1.13 -2.67 5.43
C ALA A 269 -1.30 -1.43 6.31
N ASP A 270 -0.25 -0.60 6.37
CA ASP A 270 -0.33 0.73 6.99
C ASP A 270 -1.39 1.57 6.27
N PHE A 271 -2.29 2.15 7.05
CA PHE A 271 -3.42 2.93 6.55
C PHE A 271 -3.42 4.36 7.10
N ARG A 272 -2.25 4.85 7.48
CA ARG A 272 -2.07 6.23 7.96
C ARG A 272 -2.24 7.22 6.82
N GLY A 273 -2.87 8.36 7.11
CA GLY A 273 -3.18 9.40 6.15
C GLY A 273 -4.41 9.14 5.28
N ALA A 274 -5.04 7.96 5.42
CA ALA A 274 -6.25 7.64 4.68
C ALA A 274 -7.43 8.53 5.11
N SER A 275 -8.16 9.05 4.14
CA SER A 275 -9.37 9.83 4.39
C SER A 275 -10.49 8.95 4.96
N ILE A 276 -11.54 9.58 5.48
CA ILE A 276 -12.74 8.86 5.90
C ILE A 276 -13.40 8.11 4.74
N THR A 277 -13.33 8.68 3.54
CA THR A 277 -13.85 8.04 2.32
C THR A 277 -13.07 6.78 1.96
N ASP A 278 -11.74 6.79 2.13
CA ASP A 278 -10.92 5.60 1.89
C ASP A 278 -11.23 4.50 2.90
N LEU A 279 -11.43 4.86 4.18
CA LEU A 279 -11.86 3.91 5.20
C LEU A 279 -13.22 3.29 4.87
N GLN A 280 -14.21 4.11 4.49
CA GLN A 280 -15.53 3.62 4.08
C GLN A 280 -15.45 2.69 2.87
N ARG A 281 -14.61 2.98 1.89
CA ARG A 281 -14.39 2.11 0.71
C ARG A 281 -13.85 0.74 1.10
N GLU A 282 -12.86 0.69 1.99
CA GLU A 282 -12.32 -0.58 2.48
C GLU A 282 -13.39 -1.39 3.25
N LEU A 283 -14.17 -0.75 4.12
CA LEU A 283 -15.25 -1.42 4.85
C LEU A 283 -16.34 -1.93 3.90
N LEU A 284 -16.78 -1.10 2.93
CA LEU A 284 -17.76 -1.48 1.93
C LEU A 284 -17.26 -2.60 1.00
N ALA A 285 -15.96 -2.72 0.79
CA ALA A 285 -15.35 -3.82 0.05
C ALA A 285 -15.22 -5.12 0.88
N GLY A 286 -15.66 -5.13 2.14
CA GLY A 286 -15.60 -6.29 3.03
C GLY A 286 -14.27 -6.44 3.78
N ASN A 287 -13.45 -5.42 3.81
CA ASN A 287 -12.24 -5.37 4.62
C ASN A 287 -12.54 -4.84 6.02
N CYS A 288 -11.58 -4.96 6.94
CA CYS A 288 -11.71 -4.36 8.26
C CYS A 288 -10.48 -3.51 8.59
N VAL A 289 -10.64 -2.60 9.55
CA VAL A 289 -9.59 -1.63 9.89
C VAL A 289 -9.37 -1.59 11.39
N VAL A 290 -8.14 -1.77 11.82
CA VAL A 290 -7.72 -1.44 13.18
C VAL A 290 -7.54 0.08 13.24
N ALA A 291 -8.53 0.77 13.78
CA ALA A 291 -8.55 2.23 13.85
C ALA A 291 -7.95 2.69 15.18
N TYR A 292 -6.98 3.59 15.10
CA TYR A 292 -6.36 4.23 16.28
C TYR A 292 -7.21 5.43 16.68
N MET A 293 -8.09 5.22 17.62
CA MET A 293 -9.06 6.18 18.14
C MET A 293 -8.65 6.66 19.53
N THR A 294 -9.58 7.18 20.28
CA THR A 294 -9.37 7.63 21.66
C THR A 294 -10.25 6.83 22.61
N LEU A 295 -9.73 6.60 23.81
CA LEU A 295 -10.48 5.90 24.85
C LEU A 295 -11.79 6.64 25.17
N TRP A 296 -12.91 5.90 25.20
CA TRP A 296 -14.26 6.39 25.43
C TRP A 296 -14.74 7.48 24.46
N TRP A 297 -14.17 7.53 23.26
CA TRP A 297 -14.52 8.51 22.22
C TRP A 297 -14.32 9.97 22.63
N GLU A 298 -13.52 10.22 23.67
CA GLU A 298 -13.15 11.57 24.09
C GLU A 298 -12.35 12.31 23.02
N ALA A 299 -12.32 13.63 23.09
CA ALA A 299 -11.46 14.40 22.20
C ALA A 299 -9.99 14.02 22.38
N PRO A 300 -9.19 13.92 21.29
CA PRO A 300 -7.77 13.68 21.42
C PRO A 300 -7.09 14.73 22.30
N TYR A 301 -6.35 14.30 23.31
CA TYR A 301 -5.47 15.19 24.04
C TYR A 301 -4.02 14.75 23.92
N TYR A 302 -3.11 15.71 23.91
CA TYR A 302 -1.73 15.51 23.50
C TYR A 302 -0.77 15.67 24.66
N ARG A 303 0.34 14.88 24.61
CA ARG A 303 1.50 15.01 25.49
C ARG A 303 2.78 14.96 24.68
N TYR A 304 3.88 15.35 25.33
CA TYR A 304 5.20 15.27 24.72
C TYR A 304 5.91 13.99 25.19
N TYR A 305 6.43 13.25 24.23
CA TYR A 305 7.15 11.99 24.44
C TYR A 305 8.53 12.08 23.80
N ASN A 306 9.55 11.48 24.44
CA ASN A 306 10.86 11.34 23.84
C ASN A 306 10.93 10.06 23.01
N ILE A 307 11.14 10.20 21.71
CA ILE A 307 11.29 9.12 20.76
C ILE A 307 12.71 9.19 20.20
N GLU A 308 13.59 8.31 20.65
CA GLU A 308 14.99 8.24 20.21
C GLU A 308 15.71 9.61 20.28
N GLY A 309 15.52 10.34 21.36
CA GLY A 309 16.15 11.65 21.57
C GLY A 309 15.37 12.84 21.00
N THR A 310 14.32 12.61 20.21
CA THR A 310 13.46 13.66 19.65
C THR A 310 12.16 13.78 20.43
N THR A 311 11.82 14.98 20.88
CA THR A 311 10.54 15.25 21.56
C THR A 311 9.43 15.39 20.53
N GLN A 312 8.42 14.53 20.62
CA GLN A 312 7.25 14.53 19.74
C GLN A 312 5.96 14.75 20.54
N ARG A 313 5.05 15.55 19.98
CA ARG A 313 3.70 15.76 20.52
C ARG A 313 2.75 14.69 19.98
N LEU A 314 2.31 13.76 20.83
CA LEU A 314 1.49 12.61 20.42
C LEU A 314 0.22 12.53 21.28
N VAL A 315 -0.83 11.87 20.73
CA VAL A 315 -2.11 11.63 21.44
C VAL A 315 -1.86 10.75 22.66
N SER A 316 -2.32 11.18 23.84
CA SER A 316 -2.10 10.50 25.11
C SER A 316 -3.22 9.50 25.47
N ASN A 317 -4.48 9.81 25.17
CA ASN A 317 -5.64 8.93 25.40
C ASN A 317 -5.87 7.97 24.22
N ASN A 318 -4.77 7.43 23.67
CA ASN A 318 -4.84 6.50 22.54
C ASN A 318 -5.59 5.22 22.91
N HIS A 319 -6.45 4.79 22.03
CA HIS A 319 -7.12 3.50 22.05
C HIS A 319 -7.24 2.98 20.62
N ALA A 320 -7.25 1.68 20.44
CA ALA A 320 -7.47 1.07 19.13
C ALA A 320 -8.65 0.10 19.19
N VAL A 321 -9.47 0.15 18.13
CA VAL A 321 -10.64 -0.71 17.97
C VAL A 321 -10.63 -1.35 16.58
N LEU A 322 -11.27 -2.50 16.43
CA LEU A 322 -11.53 -3.08 15.12
C LEU A 322 -12.83 -2.52 14.55
N VAL A 323 -12.74 -1.88 13.38
CA VAL A 323 -13.89 -1.45 12.59
C VAL A 323 -14.12 -2.49 11.50
N TYR A 324 -15.32 -3.05 11.43
CA TYR A 324 -15.62 -4.16 10.51
C TYR A 324 -16.94 -3.99 9.74
N GLY A 325 -17.54 -2.80 9.80
CA GLY A 325 -18.72 -2.47 9.04
C GLY A 325 -18.98 -0.97 8.99
N TYR A 326 -19.74 -0.56 7.98
CA TYR A 326 -20.21 0.80 7.77
C TYR A 326 -21.65 0.80 7.27
N ASP A 327 -22.43 1.72 7.79
CA ASP A 327 -23.81 2.01 7.40
C ASP A 327 -24.03 3.52 7.54
N PRO A 328 -24.53 4.23 6.50
CA PRO A 328 -24.68 5.68 6.54
C PRO A 328 -25.68 6.18 7.59
N GLU A 329 -26.63 5.35 8.03
CA GLU A 329 -27.61 5.71 9.05
C GLU A 329 -27.16 5.34 10.47
N ARG A 330 -26.40 4.23 10.62
CA ARG A 330 -25.96 3.69 11.92
C ARG A 330 -24.55 4.11 12.31
N GLY A 331 -23.71 4.45 11.34
CA GLY A 331 -22.29 4.77 11.53
C GLY A 331 -21.36 3.59 11.31
N TYR A 332 -20.47 3.31 12.26
CA TYR A 332 -19.40 2.32 12.14
C TYR A 332 -19.61 1.17 13.12
N LEU A 333 -19.52 -0.05 12.63
CA LEU A 333 -19.63 -1.25 13.48
C LEU A 333 -18.26 -1.58 14.08
N ILE A 334 -18.21 -1.57 15.41
CA ILE A 334 -16.98 -1.63 16.21
C ILE A 334 -16.93 -2.95 16.98
N SER A 335 -15.76 -3.55 17.04
CA SER A 335 -15.38 -4.54 18.05
C SER A 335 -14.31 -3.92 18.94
N ASP A 336 -14.69 -3.54 20.16
CA ASP A 336 -13.82 -2.87 21.12
C ASP A 336 -13.23 -3.87 22.11
N PRO A 337 -11.91 -4.11 22.10
CA PRO A 337 -11.28 -5.06 23.01
C PRO A 337 -11.31 -4.61 24.47
N TYR A 338 -11.58 -3.31 24.76
CA TYR A 338 -11.55 -2.75 26.10
C TYR A 338 -12.94 -2.73 26.75
N ASN A 339 -13.39 -3.89 27.20
CA ASN A 339 -14.70 -4.08 27.85
C ASN A 339 -14.67 -3.84 29.37
N TYR A 340 -13.88 -2.88 29.85
CA TYR A 340 -13.61 -2.68 31.29
C TYR A 340 -14.87 -2.58 32.16
N TYR A 341 -15.91 -1.91 31.70
CA TYR A 341 -17.20 -1.78 32.38
C TYR A 341 -18.18 -2.91 32.09
N ASN A 342 -17.90 -3.73 31.05
CA ASN A 342 -18.76 -4.82 30.56
C ASN A 342 -18.00 -6.15 30.59
N ARG A 343 -17.29 -6.44 31.68
CA ARG A 343 -16.46 -7.65 31.81
C ARG A 343 -17.29 -8.91 31.65
N GLY A 344 -16.78 -9.84 30.85
CA GLY A 344 -17.46 -11.10 30.52
C GLY A 344 -18.47 -10.95 29.38
N GLU A 345 -18.70 -9.77 28.85
CA GLU A 345 -19.62 -9.53 27.74
C GLU A 345 -18.87 -9.23 26.42
N VAL A 346 -19.54 -9.55 25.31
CA VAL A 346 -19.08 -9.14 23.97
C VAL A 346 -19.33 -7.66 23.80
N TYR A 347 -18.29 -6.90 23.54
CA TYR A 347 -18.38 -5.45 23.39
C TYR A 347 -18.25 -5.07 21.90
N GLN A 348 -19.36 -5.33 21.16
CA GLN A 348 -19.51 -4.99 19.74
C GLN A 348 -20.76 -4.13 19.57
N TYR A 349 -20.61 -2.99 18.92
CA TYR A 349 -21.67 -1.99 18.81
C TYR A 349 -21.50 -1.08 17.62
N TRP A 350 -22.57 -0.37 17.27
CA TRP A 350 -22.51 0.71 16.26
C TRP A 350 -22.14 2.02 16.93
N GLU A 351 -21.03 2.61 16.51
CA GLU A 351 -20.65 3.97 16.91
C GLU A 351 -21.16 4.99 15.89
N ASN A 352 -21.71 6.07 16.39
CA ASN A 352 -22.25 7.15 15.57
C ASN A 352 -21.20 7.72 14.62
N ALA A 353 -21.60 7.98 13.36
CA ALA A 353 -20.70 8.48 12.32
C ALA A 353 -20.00 9.78 12.72
N GLN A 354 -20.74 10.77 13.27
CA GLN A 354 -20.17 12.06 13.65
C GLN A 354 -19.08 11.91 14.73
N THR A 355 -19.30 11.03 15.72
CA THR A 355 -18.33 10.77 16.79
C THR A 355 -17.06 10.12 16.24
N PHE A 356 -17.24 9.08 15.44
CA PHE A 356 -16.13 8.34 14.84
C PHE A 356 -15.32 9.23 13.89
N GLU A 357 -15.97 9.88 12.94
CA GLU A 357 -15.33 10.68 11.89
C GLU A 357 -14.59 11.90 12.45
N ARG A 358 -15.09 12.52 13.51
CA ARG A 358 -14.40 13.61 14.20
C ARG A 358 -13.02 13.19 14.68
N ILE A 359 -12.89 12.01 15.27
CA ILE A 359 -11.62 11.50 15.78
C ILE A 359 -10.74 10.98 14.64
N TRP A 360 -11.34 10.24 13.69
CA TRP A 360 -10.59 9.73 12.53
C TRP A 360 -9.96 10.86 11.72
N ASN A 361 -10.72 11.91 11.39
CA ASN A 361 -10.23 13.04 10.59
C ASN A 361 -9.07 13.81 11.26
N GLU A 362 -9.03 13.82 12.60
CA GLU A 362 -7.91 14.42 13.34
C GLU A 362 -6.68 13.48 13.36
N ARG A 363 -6.88 12.17 13.36
CA ARG A 363 -5.82 11.19 13.56
C ARG A 363 -5.33 10.50 12.30
N GLN A 364 -6.23 10.16 11.41
CA GLN A 364 -5.96 9.41 10.18
C GLN A 364 -4.93 8.29 10.37
N THR A 365 -5.12 7.49 11.42
CA THR A 365 -4.16 6.47 11.84
C THR A 365 -4.86 5.14 11.98
N GLY A 366 -4.45 4.16 11.20
CA GLY A 366 -5.01 2.83 11.22
C GLY A 366 -4.18 1.82 10.45
N MET A 367 -4.59 0.56 10.52
CA MET A 367 -4.07 -0.56 9.75
C MET A 367 -5.25 -1.29 9.10
N VAL A 368 -5.24 -1.43 7.79
CA VAL A 368 -6.26 -2.19 7.07
C VAL A 368 -5.89 -3.69 7.06
N ILE A 369 -6.92 -4.56 7.12
CA ILE A 369 -6.81 -6.03 7.00
C ILE A 369 -7.75 -6.45 5.84
N ARG A 370 -7.20 -7.00 4.78
CA ARG A 370 -7.85 -7.32 3.48
C ARG A 370 -8.14 -8.79 3.28
#